data_a1123603c031e2132d3205e8ca5fffe6
#
_entry.id   a1123603c031e2132d3205e8ca5fffe6
#
_cell.length_a   1.000
_cell.length_b   1.000
_cell.length_c   1.000
_cell.angle_alpha   90.00
_cell.angle_beta   90.00
_cell.angle_gamma   90.00
#
_symmetry.space_group_name_H-M   'P 1'
#
loop_
_entity.id
_entity.type
_entity.pdbx_description
1 polymer ?
#
loop_
_entity_poly.entity_id
_entity_poly.type
_entity_poly.pdbx_seq_one_letter_code
_entity_poly.pdbx_strand_id
1 'polypeptide(L)'
;MYKEKILNLLRSSCSGFISGEELARKCGISRTMVWKHIKSLEREGFGIEAVPSQGYKIASMPDILRQGDIKPGLKTRVMGKTIHLLSEVASTNTLAMEMAASGTHEGTIVIAETQTGGKGRLGRKWISPKGNLYLSVVLRPNVPMHKAPLITLMGAVAVASAIRTTCGLAAGIKWPNDILVSGRKVSGLLTEMSAEQDRIRHIVLGIGVDVNMEMGELPPEVRSLTTTLAAEAGTKINRTTLLQQLLRDLESWYHKFLKNDADILEEWKQLNLTIGNRVTVSGAGEFLEGLALGVDNEGRLIIRLDDGTVRTVAAGDVTIVKV
;
A
#
# COMPACT_ATOMS: atom_id res chain seq x y z
N MET A 1 21.54 -15.85 8.70
CA MET A 1 21.25 -17.29 8.41
C MET A 1 20.68 -18.03 9.62
N TYR A 2 21.39 -18.22 10.75
CA TYR A 2 20.87 -18.98 11.90
C TYR A 2 19.70 -18.32 12.63
N LYS A 3 19.70 -17.00 12.82
CA LYS A 3 18.62 -16.25 13.46
C LYS A 3 17.27 -16.44 12.75
N GLU A 4 17.26 -16.33 11.42
CA GLU A 4 16.05 -16.58 10.60
C GLU A 4 15.58 -18.04 10.69
N LYS A 5 16.52 -19.00 10.73
CA LYS A 5 16.17 -20.41 10.90
C LYS A 5 15.52 -20.68 12.26
N ILE A 6 16.06 -20.08 13.34
CA ILE A 6 15.45 -20.15 14.68
C ILE A 6 14.06 -19.52 14.67
N LEU A 7 13.90 -18.32 14.10
CA LEU A 7 12.62 -17.64 13.99
C LEU A 7 11.58 -18.50 13.26
N ASN A 8 11.95 -19.10 12.13
CA ASN A 8 11.06 -19.98 11.38
C ASN A 8 10.67 -21.25 12.17
N LEU A 9 11.59 -21.82 12.93
CA LEU A 9 11.29 -22.96 13.79
C LEU A 9 10.33 -22.60 14.92
N LEU A 10 10.53 -21.43 15.55
CA LEU A 10 9.61 -20.93 16.58
C LEU A 10 8.21 -20.65 16.01
N ARG A 11 8.12 -20.15 14.77
CA ARG A 11 6.84 -19.90 14.07
C ARG A 11 6.11 -21.17 13.67
N SER A 12 6.84 -22.18 13.22
CA SER A 12 6.26 -23.48 12.80
C SER A 12 5.75 -24.32 13.96
N SER A 13 6.15 -24.00 15.18
CA SER A 13 5.63 -24.63 16.40
C SER A 13 4.26 -24.03 16.75
N CYS A 14 3.24 -24.43 16.00
CA CYS A 14 1.88 -23.86 16.02
C CYS A 14 1.17 -23.79 17.39
N SER A 15 1.69 -24.34 18.48
CA SER A 15 1.02 -24.34 19.80
C SER A 15 1.94 -24.61 20.99
N GLY A 16 3.24 -24.71 20.80
CA GLY A 16 4.11 -25.22 21.84
C GLY A 16 5.45 -24.50 21.97
N PHE A 17 6.07 -24.74 23.11
CA PHE A 17 7.45 -24.37 23.34
C PHE A 17 8.38 -25.31 22.56
N ILE A 18 9.47 -24.77 22.03
CA ILE A 18 10.58 -25.55 21.47
C ILE A 18 11.78 -25.44 22.44
N SER A 19 12.33 -26.58 22.83
CA SER A 19 13.50 -26.58 23.72
C SER A 19 14.72 -25.95 23.05
N GLY A 20 15.56 -25.28 23.84
CA GLY A 20 16.82 -24.72 23.35
C GLY A 20 17.76 -25.80 22.79
N GLU A 21 17.66 -27.06 23.23
CA GLU A 21 18.39 -28.18 22.72
C GLU A 21 17.90 -28.61 21.34
N GLU A 22 16.61 -28.67 21.14
CA GLU A 22 15.99 -28.96 19.83
C GLU A 22 16.31 -27.88 18.79
N LEU A 23 16.26 -26.62 19.17
CA LEU A 23 16.68 -25.50 18.31
C LEU A 23 18.16 -25.61 17.94
N ALA A 24 19.03 -25.94 18.92
CA ALA A 24 20.46 -26.13 18.70
C ALA A 24 20.72 -27.23 17.69
N ARG A 25 20.08 -28.39 17.88
CA ARG A 25 20.18 -29.56 17.00
C ARG A 25 19.69 -29.27 15.59
N LYS A 26 18.49 -28.70 15.45
CA LYS A 26 17.89 -28.36 14.13
C LYS A 26 18.67 -27.28 13.38
N CYS A 27 19.32 -26.37 14.10
CA CYS A 27 20.15 -25.32 13.50
C CYS A 27 21.61 -25.70 13.30
N GLY A 28 22.12 -26.75 13.97
CA GLY A 28 23.51 -27.13 13.91
C GLY A 28 24.44 -26.17 14.68
N ILE A 29 23.98 -25.62 15.81
CA ILE A 29 24.69 -24.63 16.63
C ILE A 29 24.60 -25.00 18.12
N SER A 30 25.44 -24.38 18.98
CA SER A 30 25.37 -24.59 20.42
C SER A 30 24.12 -23.91 21.06
N ARG A 31 23.70 -24.44 22.23
CA ARG A 31 22.61 -23.81 23.03
C ARG A 31 22.92 -22.35 23.39
N THR A 32 24.19 -22.04 23.67
CA THR A 32 24.64 -20.66 23.92
C THR A 32 24.40 -19.74 22.70
N MET A 33 24.64 -20.26 21.49
CA MET A 33 24.35 -19.50 20.27
C MET A 33 22.86 -19.34 20.05
N VAL A 34 22.03 -20.36 20.35
CA VAL A 34 20.56 -20.21 20.32
C VAL A 34 20.14 -19.08 21.26
N TRP A 35 20.60 -19.08 22.51
CA TRP A 35 20.29 -18.03 23.47
C TRP A 35 20.68 -16.62 22.97
N LYS A 36 21.89 -16.48 22.38
CA LYS A 36 22.31 -15.19 21.79
C LYS A 36 21.36 -14.74 20.68
N HIS A 37 20.89 -15.64 19.83
CA HIS A 37 19.94 -15.33 18.76
C HIS A 37 18.56 -14.99 19.32
N ILE A 38 18.07 -15.69 20.35
CA ILE A 38 16.83 -15.34 21.06
C ILE A 38 16.93 -13.94 21.63
N LYS A 39 18.03 -13.59 22.33
CA LYS A 39 18.24 -12.23 22.85
C LYS A 39 18.33 -11.17 21.73
N SER A 40 18.84 -11.54 20.56
CA SER A 40 18.81 -10.67 19.39
C SER A 40 17.38 -10.42 18.88
N LEU A 41 16.55 -11.46 18.82
CA LEU A 41 15.16 -11.35 18.41
C LEU A 41 14.35 -10.52 19.42
N GLU A 42 14.56 -10.69 20.73
CA GLU A 42 13.93 -9.86 21.75
C GLU A 42 14.27 -8.36 21.56
N ARG A 43 15.56 -8.03 21.28
CA ARG A 43 15.97 -6.66 20.98
C ARG A 43 15.35 -6.10 19.70
N GLU A 44 14.97 -6.97 18.77
CA GLU A 44 14.24 -6.61 17.55
C GLU A 44 12.72 -6.51 17.78
N GLY A 45 12.26 -6.62 19.04
CA GLY A 45 10.87 -6.43 19.44
C GLY A 45 10.01 -7.70 19.43
N PHE A 46 10.59 -8.88 19.18
CA PHE A 46 9.83 -10.13 19.37
C PHE A 46 9.57 -10.37 20.86
N GLY A 47 8.33 -10.55 21.21
CA GLY A 47 7.99 -11.10 22.54
C GLY A 47 8.26 -12.59 22.52
N ILE A 48 9.32 -13.02 23.23
CA ILE A 48 9.67 -14.44 23.35
C ILE A 48 9.47 -14.85 24.80
N GLU A 49 8.55 -15.77 25.01
CA GLU A 49 8.35 -16.42 26.29
C GLU A 49 9.37 -17.54 26.46
N ALA A 50 10.10 -17.52 27.56
CA ALA A 50 11.08 -18.53 27.92
C ALA A 50 10.67 -19.21 29.24
N VAL A 51 10.32 -20.48 29.18
CA VAL A 51 9.94 -21.27 30.36
C VAL A 51 10.98 -22.34 30.63
N PRO A 52 11.54 -22.40 31.86
CA PRO A 52 12.46 -23.47 32.24
C PRO A 52 11.87 -24.83 31.94
N SER A 53 12.67 -25.73 31.42
CA SER A 53 12.32 -27.11 31.01
C SER A 53 11.38 -27.24 29.78
N GLN A 54 10.71 -26.18 29.35
CA GLN A 54 9.85 -26.20 28.16
C GLN A 54 10.57 -25.60 26.94
N GLY A 55 11.31 -24.50 27.11
CA GLY A 55 12.03 -23.83 26.04
C GLY A 55 11.47 -22.45 25.70
N TYR A 56 11.37 -22.14 24.41
CA TYR A 56 11.03 -20.84 23.86
C TYR A 56 9.77 -20.89 23.00
N LYS A 57 8.94 -19.85 23.10
CA LYS A 57 7.73 -19.65 22.30
C LYS A 57 7.61 -18.19 21.91
N ILE A 58 7.14 -17.88 20.70
CA ILE A 58 6.79 -16.53 20.30
C ILE A 58 5.45 -16.16 20.94
N ALA A 59 5.45 -15.16 21.82
CA ALA A 59 4.26 -14.59 22.43
C ALA A 59 3.71 -13.42 21.62
N SER A 60 4.58 -12.61 21.02
CA SER A 60 4.19 -11.51 20.13
C SER A 60 5.23 -11.25 19.05
N MET A 61 4.77 -10.72 17.93
CA MET A 61 5.62 -10.34 16.80
C MET A 61 5.68 -8.81 16.68
N PRO A 62 6.87 -8.24 16.42
CA PRO A 62 6.96 -6.81 16.15
C PRO A 62 6.26 -6.47 14.84
N ASP A 63 5.71 -5.27 14.76
CA ASP A 63 5.19 -4.72 13.51
C ASP A 63 6.35 -4.18 12.64
N ILE A 64 7.08 -5.11 12.03
CA ILE A 64 8.22 -4.82 11.14
C ILE A 64 8.07 -5.64 9.88
N LEU A 65 8.17 -4.99 8.72
CA LEU A 65 8.19 -5.68 7.43
C LEU A 65 9.54 -6.40 7.25
N ARG A 66 9.50 -7.65 6.76
CA ARG A 66 10.68 -8.45 6.45
C ARG A 66 10.49 -9.20 5.14
N GLN A 67 11.51 -9.22 4.30
CA GLN A 67 11.44 -9.97 3.03
C GLN A 67 11.15 -11.46 3.25
N GLY A 68 11.71 -12.05 4.32
CA GLY A 68 11.47 -13.44 4.69
C GLY A 68 10.02 -13.74 5.04
N ASP A 69 9.23 -12.73 5.43
CA ASP A 69 7.81 -12.87 5.77
C ASP A 69 6.91 -12.55 4.58
N ILE A 70 7.33 -11.61 3.73
CA ILE A 70 6.56 -11.20 2.55
C ILE A 70 6.57 -12.29 1.47
N LYS A 71 7.76 -12.80 1.11
CA LYS A 71 7.95 -13.71 -0.02
C LYS A 71 7.18 -15.03 0.08
N PRO A 72 7.16 -15.76 1.21
CA PRO A 72 6.49 -17.07 1.30
C PRO A 72 4.98 -17.03 1.05
N GLY A 73 4.32 -15.93 1.43
CA GLY A 73 2.87 -15.75 1.24
C GLY A 73 2.49 -15.05 -0.07
N LEU A 74 3.47 -14.64 -0.87
CA LEU A 74 3.26 -13.91 -2.10
C LEU A 74 3.05 -14.88 -3.28
N LYS A 75 1.79 -15.04 -3.71
CA LYS A 75 1.41 -15.95 -4.81
C LYS A 75 1.34 -15.23 -6.16
N THR A 76 2.18 -14.21 -6.39
CA THR A 76 2.24 -13.43 -7.61
C THR A 76 3.24 -14.00 -8.62
N ARG A 77 3.03 -13.72 -9.91
CA ARG A 77 3.92 -14.13 -11.00
C ARG A 77 4.92 -13.03 -11.38
N VAL A 78 4.53 -11.77 -11.26
CA VAL A 78 5.30 -10.59 -11.65
C VAL A 78 5.51 -9.67 -10.45
N MET A 79 4.44 -9.24 -9.77
CA MET A 79 4.51 -8.27 -8.68
C MET A 79 5.28 -8.82 -7.48
N GLY A 80 6.34 -8.12 -7.06
CA GLY A 80 7.14 -8.48 -5.88
C GLY A 80 8.13 -9.61 -6.09
N LYS A 81 8.44 -10.03 -7.33
CA LYS A 81 9.59 -10.93 -7.60
C LYS A 81 10.88 -10.31 -7.12
N THR A 82 11.05 -9.02 -7.35
CA THR A 82 12.13 -8.20 -6.78
C THR A 82 11.52 -7.22 -5.79
N ILE A 83 11.99 -7.27 -4.55
CA ILE A 83 11.56 -6.37 -3.47
C ILE A 83 12.79 -5.70 -2.88
N HIS A 84 12.80 -4.37 -2.90
CA HIS A 84 13.74 -3.53 -2.18
C HIS A 84 13.06 -3.01 -0.93
N LEU A 85 13.40 -3.58 0.21
CA LEU A 85 12.87 -3.21 1.51
C LEU A 85 13.91 -2.37 2.26
N LEU A 86 13.56 -1.15 2.59
CA LEU A 86 14.42 -0.14 3.20
C LEU A 86 13.88 0.28 4.57
N SER A 87 14.77 0.59 5.50
CA SER A 87 14.37 1.20 6.77
C SER A 87 13.91 2.64 6.58
N GLU A 88 14.57 3.39 5.68
CA GLU A 88 14.27 4.77 5.36
C GLU A 88 14.71 5.11 3.94
N VAL A 89 13.98 5.98 3.28
CA VAL A 89 14.32 6.55 1.97
C VAL A 89 13.74 7.96 1.86
N ALA A 90 14.26 8.79 0.97
CA ALA A 90 13.62 10.09 0.71
C ALA A 90 12.21 9.92 0.18
N SER A 91 12.04 9.11 -0.89
CA SER A 91 10.73 8.75 -1.47
C SER A 91 10.85 7.43 -2.21
N THR A 92 9.94 6.49 -1.92
CA THR A 92 9.87 5.21 -2.66
C THR A 92 9.60 5.44 -4.14
N ASN A 93 8.77 6.43 -4.51
CA ASN A 93 8.50 6.78 -5.91
C ASN A 93 9.76 7.28 -6.62
N THR A 94 10.50 8.20 -6.01
CA THR A 94 11.73 8.73 -6.61
C THR A 94 12.72 7.60 -6.87
N LEU A 95 12.98 6.76 -5.89
CA LEU A 95 13.89 5.62 -6.05
C LEU A 95 13.38 4.63 -7.12
N ALA A 96 12.08 4.32 -7.12
CA ALA A 96 11.49 3.44 -8.12
C ALA A 96 11.57 4.02 -9.54
N MET A 97 11.42 5.34 -9.73
CA MET A 97 11.60 6.02 -11.01
C MET A 97 13.05 5.93 -11.50
N GLU A 98 14.04 6.15 -10.63
CA GLU A 98 15.47 6.00 -10.93
C GLU A 98 15.80 4.56 -11.35
N MET A 99 15.30 3.57 -10.61
CA MET A 99 15.47 2.17 -10.92
C MET A 99 14.79 1.79 -12.24
N ALA A 100 13.59 2.30 -12.50
CA ALA A 100 12.86 2.07 -13.74
C ALA A 100 13.60 2.65 -14.96
N ALA A 101 14.17 3.86 -14.82
CA ALA A 101 15.01 4.48 -15.84
C ALA A 101 16.29 3.67 -16.10
N SER A 102 16.86 3.03 -15.08
CA SER A 102 18.02 2.13 -15.19
C SER A 102 17.68 0.72 -15.70
N GLY A 103 16.43 0.46 -16.12
CA GLY A 103 16.04 -0.79 -16.76
C GLY A 103 15.58 -1.90 -15.82
N THR A 104 15.25 -1.61 -14.57
CA THR A 104 14.72 -2.65 -13.66
C THR A 104 13.44 -3.29 -14.21
N HIS A 105 13.20 -4.55 -13.85
CA HIS A 105 12.08 -5.32 -14.38
C HIS A 105 10.72 -4.80 -13.88
N GLU A 106 9.69 -5.02 -14.70
CA GLU A 106 8.29 -4.84 -14.32
C GLU A 106 7.95 -5.65 -13.05
N GLY A 107 7.08 -5.09 -12.21
CA GLY A 107 6.69 -5.71 -10.95
C GLY A 107 7.74 -5.60 -9.84
N THR A 108 8.85 -4.87 -10.06
CA THR A 108 9.79 -4.51 -8.98
C THR A 108 9.11 -3.59 -7.98
N ILE A 109 9.25 -3.90 -6.70
CA ILE A 109 8.65 -3.16 -5.59
C ILE A 109 9.74 -2.49 -4.76
N VAL A 110 9.57 -1.22 -4.48
CA VAL A 110 10.35 -0.47 -3.48
C VAL A 110 9.43 -0.22 -2.29
N ILE A 111 9.85 -0.64 -1.09
CA ILE A 111 9.11 -0.46 0.16
C ILE A 111 10.01 0.21 1.17
N ALA A 112 9.47 1.11 1.98
CA ALA A 112 10.19 1.72 3.10
C ALA A 112 9.35 1.73 4.38
N GLU A 113 10.01 1.64 5.54
CA GLU A 113 9.35 1.83 6.84
C GLU A 113 9.04 3.31 7.10
N THR A 114 9.90 4.22 6.61
CA THR A 114 9.70 5.68 6.69
C THR A 114 10.15 6.38 5.41
N GLN A 115 9.56 7.57 5.14
CA GLN A 115 10.04 8.45 4.08
C GLN A 115 10.32 9.84 4.65
N THR A 116 11.48 10.43 4.33
CA THR A 116 11.85 11.79 4.74
C THR A 116 11.32 12.87 3.79
N GLY A 117 10.97 12.50 2.57
CA GLY A 117 10.45 13.37 1.52
C GLY A 117 9.30 12.71 0.74
N GLY A 118 8.38 12.03 1.45
CA GLY A 118 7.21 11.41 0.84
C GLY A 118 6.40 12.41 0.01
N LYS A 119 5.99 11.99 -1.19
CA LYS A 119 5.32 12.83 -2.18
C LYS A 119 3.83 12.50 -2.29
N GLY A 120 3.01 13.53 -2.30
CA GLY A 120 1.63 13.48 -2.74
C GLY A 120 1.44 14.20 -4.07
N ARG A 121 0.20 14.23 -4.59
CA ARG A 121 -0.14 14.97 -5.81
C ARG A 121 0.02 16.47 -5.63
N LEU A 122 0.24 17.17 -6.75
CA LEU A 122 0.35 18.65 -6.79
C LEU A 122 1.40 19.21 -5.83
N GLY A 123 2.52 18.49 -5.65
CA GLY A 123 3.62 18.94 -4.79
C GLY A 123 3.38 18.83 -3.28
N ARG A 124 2.28 18.22 -2.85
CA ARG A 124 2.02 18.00 -1.42
C ARG A 124 2.98 16.98 -0.83
N LYS A 125 3.22 17.10 0.46
CA LYS A 125 3.96 16.10 1.22
C LYS A 125 3.05 14.96 1.67
N TRP A 126 3.56 13.74 1.61
CA TRP A 126 2.97 12.57 2.26
C TRP A 126 3.77 12.27 3.52
N ILE A 127 3.19 12.52 4.69
CA ILE A 127 3.84 12.31 5.98
C ILE A 127 3.94 10.80 6.20
N SER A 128 5.15 10.32 6.48
CA SER A 128 5.45 8.90 6.39
C SER A 128 6.14 8.36 7.65
N PRO A 129 5.48 8.37 8.84
CA PRO A 129 6.01 7.76 10.06
C PRO A 129 5.99 6.23 9.97
N LYS A 130 6.60 5.56 10.97
CA LYS A 130 6.59 4.09 11.07
C LYS A 130 5.18 3.52 11.25
N GLY A 131 5.03 2.22 10.98
CA GLY A 131 3.77 1.50 11.21
C GLY A 131 2.81 1.50 10.03
N ASN A 132 3.18 2.06 8.90
CA ASN A 132 2.36 2.17 7.70
C ASN A 132 2.94 1.34 6.53
N LEU A 133 2.28 1.38 5.37
CA LEU A 133 2.82 0.84 4.13
C LEU A 133 3.12 1.99 3.16
N TYR A 134 4.38 2.10 2.76
CA TYR A 134 4.83 3.00 1.70
C TYR A 134 5.54 2.17 0.65
N LEU A 135 4.91 2.00 -0.49
CA LEU A 135 5.47 1.20 -1.57
C LEU A 135 5.27 1.86 -2.92
N SER A 136 6.16 1.54 -3.83
CA SER A 136 6.11 1.97 -5.22
C SER A 136 6.38 0.77 -6.12
N VAL A 137 5.55 0.61 -7.14
CA VAL A 137 5.57 -0.52 -8.08
C VAL A 137 5.98 0.00 -9.45
N VAL A 138 6.98 -0.62 -10.05
CA VAL A 138 7.39 -0.34 -11.44
C VAL A 138 6.51 -1.14 -12.40
N LEU A 139 5.85 -0.44 -13.33
CA LEU A 139 5.00 -1.01 -14.37
C LEU A 139 5.52 -0.61 -15.75
N ARG A 140 5.35 -1.48 -16.76
CA ARG A 140 5.75 -1.23 -18.16
C ARG A 140 4.62 -1.60 -19.12
N PRO A 141 3.43 -0.96 -18.99
CA PRO A 141 2.30 -1.30 -19.82
C PRO A 141 2.53 -0.82 -21.27
N ASN A 142 2.27 -1.69 -22.21
CA ASN A 142 2.23 -1.30 -23.62
C ASN A 142 0.83 -0.78 -23.98
N VAL A 143 0.51 0.42 -23.50
CA VAL A 143 -0.77 1.10 -23.73
C VAL A 143 -0.56 2.56 -24.14
N PRO A 144 -1.53 3.19 -24.83
CA PRO A 144 -1.48 4.60 -25.15
C PRO A 144 -1.43 5.50 -23.90
N MET A 145 -0.78 6.67 -24.01
CA MET A 145 -0.60 7.61 -22.89
C MET A 145 -1.92 8.05 -22.23
N HIS A 146 -2.99 8.23 -23.02
CA HIS A 146 -4.28 8.67 -22.48
C HIS A 146 -4.92 7.64 -21.52
N LYS A 147 -4.44 6.38 -21.53
CA LYS A 147 -4.87 5.36 -20.56
C LYS A 147 -4.08 5.37 -19.25
N ALA A 148 -3.03 6.16 -19.13
CA ALA A 148 -2.23 6.23 -17.89
C ALA A 148 -3.06 6.59 -16.64
N PRO A 149 -4.07 7.48 -16.67
CA PRO A 149 -4.91 7.76 -15.49
C PRO A 149 -5.64 6.53 -14.96
N LEU A 150 -6.01 5.58 -15.82
CA LEU A 150 -6.67 4.33 -15.43
C LEU A 150 -5.79 3.46 -14.53
N ILE A 151 -4.47 3.58 -14.59
CA ILE A 151 -3.54 2.90 -13.67
C ILE A 151 -3.77 3.36 -12.22
N THR A 152 -4.07 4.65 -12.03
CA THR A 152 -4.39 5.16 -10.68
C THR A 152 -5.71 4.58 -10.18
N LEU A 153 -6.74 4.51 -11.04
CA LEU A 153 -8.04 3.94 -10.68
C LEU A 153 -7.92 2.44 -10.41
N MET A 154 -7.16 1.71 -11.23
CA MET A 154 -6.85 0.30 -11.04
C MET A 154 -6.14 0.06 -9.69
N GLY A 155 -5.12 0.86 -9.38
CA GLY A 155 -4.42 0.81 -8.10
C GLY A 155 -5.36 1.08 -6.91
N ALA A 156 -6.27 2.05 -7.06
CA ALA A 156 -7.26 2.37 -6.03
C ALA A 156 -8.22 1.20 -5.79
N VAL A 157 -8.69 0.53 -6.85
CA VAL A 157 -9.50 -0.70 -6.74
C VAL A 157 -8.73 -1.79 -6.00
N ALA A 158 -7.45 -2.04 -6.35
CA ALA A 158 -6.62 -3.04 -5.69
C ALA A 158 -6.45 -2.74 -4.19
N VAL A 159 -6.17 -1.47 -3.82
CA VAL A 159 -6.02 -1.06 -2.41
C VAL A 159 -7.32 -1.24 -1.64
N ALA A 160 -8.45 -0.75 -2.19
CA ALA A 160 -9.75 -0.87 -1.53
C ALA A 160 -10.14 -2.34 -1.34
N SER A 161 -9.94 -3.19 -2.35
CA SER A 161 -10.22 -4.63 -2.29
C SER A 161 -9.35 -5.33 -1.24
N ALA A 162 -8.04 -5.02 -1.19
CA ALA A 162 -7.13 -5.58 -0.19
C ALA A 162 -7.53 -5.20 1.24
N ILE A 163 -7.92 -3.94 1.47
CA ILE A 163 -8.40 -3.47 2.80
C ILE A 163 -9.70 -4.20 3.17
N ARG A 164 -10.66 -4.31 2.26
CA ARG A 164 -11.92 -5.02 2.49
C ARG A 164 -11.67 -6.49 2.85
N THR A 165 -10.81 -7.15 2.10
CA THR A 165 -10.52 -8.58 2.29
C THR A 165 -9.75 -8.88 3.57
N THR A 166 -8.77 -8.04 3.93
CA THR A 166 -7.85 -8.33 5.05
C THR A 166 -8.29 -7.72 6.36
N CYS A 167 -8.95 -6.55 6.31
CA CYS A 167 -9.32 -5.81 7.51
C CYS A 167 -10.84 -5.87 7.80
N GLY A 168 -11.67 -6.33 6.85
CA GLY A 168 -13.13 -6.31 6.97
C GLY A 168 -13.75 -4.91 6.97
N LEU A 169 -12.97 -3.88 6.58
CA LEU A 169 -13.41 -2.49 6.59
C LEU A 169 -14.06 -2.10 5.26
N ALA A 170 -15.11 -1.27 5.31
CA ALA A 170 -15.82 -0.77 4.13
C ALA A 170 -15.01 0.35 3.44
N ALA A 171 -13.87 0.00 2.86
CA ALA A 171 -13.06 0.96 2.10
C ALA A 171 -13.74 1.36 0.79
N GLY A 172 -13.79 2.67 0.50
CA GLY A 172 -14.32 3.21 -0.74
C GLY A 172 -13.35 4.19 -1.39
N ILE A 173 -13.57 4.48 -2.67
CA ILE A 173 -12.65 5.28 -3.49
C ILE A 173 -13.21 6.68 -3.69
N LYS A 174 -12.48 7.70 -3.26
CA LYS A 174 -12.72 9.07 -3.62
C LYS A 174 -11.83 9.43 -4.82
N TRP A 175 -12.47 9.82 -5.94
CA TRP A 175 -11.74 10.20 -7.15
C TRP A 175 -10.72 11.30 -6.87
N PRO A 176 -9.53 11.25 -7.48
CA PRO A 176 -9.09 10.18 -8.37
C PRO A 176 -8.28 9.08 -7.66
N ASN A 177 -7.81 9.28 -6.43
CA ASN A 177 -6.68 8.53 -5.89
C ASN A 177 -6.70 8.32 -4.37
N ASP A 178 -7.79 8.69 -3.68
CA ASP A 178 -7.90 8.54 -2.23
C ASP A 178 -8.77 7.36 -1.86
N ILE A 179 -8.35 6.58 -0.87
CA ILE A 179 -9.19 5.54 -0.24
C ILE A 179 -9.66 6.05 1.11
N LEU A 180 -10.96 5.96 1.32
CA LEU A 180 -11.59 6.38 2.56
C LEU A 180 -12.21 5.19 3.29
N VAL A 181 -12.17 5.23 4.62
CA VAL A 181 -12.96 4.39 5.54
C VAL A 181 -13.69 5.32 6.49
N SER A 182 -14.97 5.12 6.72
CA SER A 182 -15.81 5.98 7.56
C SER A 182 -15.70 7.48 7.21
N GLY A 183 -15.53 7.79 5.92
CA GLY A 183 -15.41 9.17 5.40
C GLY A 183 -14.05 9.84 5.65
N ARG A 184 -13.06 9.14 6.22
CA ARG A 184 -11.71 9.63 6.47
C ARG A 184 -10.68 8.89 5.62
N LYS A 185 -9.64 9.59 5.18
CA LYS A 185 -8.61 9.03 4.31
C LYS A 185 -7.73 8.03 5.06
N VAL A 186 -7.52 6.86 4.46
CA VAL A 186 -6.60 5.81 4.93
C VAL A 186 -5.51 5.50 3.91
N SER A 187 -5.68 5.93 2.65
CA SER A 187 -4.66 5.68 1.62
C SER A 187 -4.72 6.74 0.53
N GLY A 188 -3.57 6.98 -0.09
CA GLY A 188 -3.43 7.81 -1.27
C GLY A 188 -2.47 7.18 -2.27
N LEU A 189 -2.77 7.37 -3.55
CA LEU A 189 -1.95 6.87 -4.64
C LEU A 189 -1.32 8.02 -5.43
N LEU A 190 -0.11 7.81 -5.92
CA LEU A 190 0.61 8.74 -6.78
C LEU A 190 1.22 7.99 -7.97
N THR A 191 0.68 8.25 -9.17
CA THR A 191 1.21 7.71 -10.41
C THR A 191 2.14 8.73 -11.05
N GLU A 192 3.39 8.33 -11.29
CA GLU A 192 4.39 9.08 -12.06
C GLU A 192 4.80 8.25 -13.26
N MET A 193 5.06 8.88 -14.40
CA MET A 193 5.42 8.17 -15.62
C MET A 193 6.57 8.84 -16.37
N SER A 194 7.30 8.05 -17.15
CA SER A 194 8.19 8.49 -18.20
C SER A 194 7.63 8.04 -19.53
N ALA A 195 7.57 8.98 -20.46
CA ALA A 195 7.07 8.71 -21.81
C ALA A 195 8.03 9.27 -22.85
N GLU A 196 8.02 8.68 -24.04
CA GLU A 196 8.77 9.14 -25.21
C GLU A 196 7.91 8.94 -26.46
N GLN A 197 7.75 10.01 -27.24
CA GLN A 197 6.99 9.99 -28.50
C GLN A 197 5.63 9.26 -28.38
N ASP A 198 4.75 9.71 -27.48
CA ASP A 198 3.42 9.13 -27.24
C ASP A 198 3.38 7.69 -26.69
N ARG A 199 4.53 7.13 -26.31
CA ARG A 199 4.61 5.81 -25.68
C ARG A 199 5.09 5.89 -24.24
N ILE A 200 4.44 5.15 -23.39
CA ILE A 200 4.85 4.98 -22.01
C ILE A 200 6.10 4.10 -21.96
N ARG A 201 7.20 4.62 -21.41
CA ARG A 201 8.41 3.84 -21.12
C ARG A 201 8.24 3.03 -19.84
N HIS A 202 7.80 3.69 -18.79
CA HIS A 202 7.46 3.08 -17.51
C HIS A 202 6.53 3.98 -16.72
N ILE A 203 5.81 3.35 -15.82
CA ILE A 203 4.99 3.99 -14.80
C ILE A 203 5.48 3.52 -13.44
N VAL A 204 5.50 4.42 -12.48
CA VAL A 204 5.64 4.09 -11.07
C VAL A 204 4.33 4.43 -10.36
N LEU A 205 3.72 3.42 -9.78
CA LEU A 205 2.55 3.55 -8.96
C LEU A 205 2.95 3.55 -7.49
N GLY A 206 2.97 4.73 -6.88
CA GLY A 206 3.18 4.89 -5.45
C GLY A 206 1.88 4.70 -4.68
N ILE A 207 1.97 3.99 -3.57
CA ILE A 207 0.85 3.67 -2.69
C ILE A 207 1.28 3.93 -1.25
N GLY A 208 0.59 4.86 -0.58
CA GLY A 208 0.69 5.07 0.86
C GLY A 208 -0.57 4.57 1.55
N VAL A 209 -0.43 3.72 2.57
CA VAL A 209 -1.56 3.24 3.40
C VAL A 209 -1.26 3.50 4.85
N ASP A 210 -2.13 4.23 5.52
CA ASP A 210 -2.06 4.52 6.94
C ASP A 210 -2.62 3.34 7.73
N VAL A 211 -1.73 2.50 8.27
CA VAL A 211 -2.11 1.19 8.82
C VAL A 211 -2.17 1.23 10.35
N ASN A 212 -1.01 1.39 11.01
CA ASN A 212 -0.87 1.24 12.46
C ASN A 212 -0.17 2.45 13.13
N MET A 213 0.14 3.53 12.40
CA MET A 213 0.78 4.71 13.00
C MET A 213 -0.09 5.30 14.12
N GLU A 214 0.53 5.98 15.04
CA GLU A 214 -0.18 6.77 16.02
C GLU A 214 -0.64 8.10 15.42
N MET A 215 -1.92 8.42 15.56
CA MET A 215 -2.49 9.66 14.99
C MET A 215 -1.79 10.93 15.50
N GLY A 216 -1.12 10.86 16.65
CA GLY A 216 -0.31 11.95 17.21
C GLY A 216 0.88 12.35 16.35
N GLU A 217 1.37 11.48 15.48
CA GLU A 217 2.49 11.75 14.58
C GLU A 217 2.10 12.64 13.39
N LEU A 218 0.81 12.86 13.13
CA LEU A 218 0.30 13.73 12.09
C LEU A 218 0.03 15.15 12.63
N PRO A 219 0.30 16.20 11.82
CA PRO A 219 -0.14 17.56 12.11
C PRO A 219 -1.68 17.64 12.27
N PRO A 220 -2.18 18.56 13.12
CA PRO A 220 -3.62 18.66 13.42
C PRO A 220 -4.51 18.79 12.18
N GLU A 221 -4.08 19.57 11.19
CA GLU A 221 -4.81 19.83 9.94
C GLU A 221 -4.95 18.57 9.07
N VAL A 222 -3.98 17.67 9.08
CA VAL A 222 -4.03 16.38 8.37
C VAL A 222 -4.83 15.36 9.18
N ARG A 223 -4.63 15.36 10.51
CA ARG A 223 -5.26 14.41 11.43
C ARG A 223 -6.79 14.42 11.35
N SER A 224 -7.40 15.60 11.16
CA SER A 224 -8.85 15.73 11.07
C SER A 224 -9.48 15.04 9.85
N LEU A 225 -8.70 14.87 8.78
CA LEU A 225 -9.12 14.31 7.49
C LEU A 225 -8.68 12.86 7.29
N THR A 226 -7.81 12.35 8.18
CA THR A 226 -7.15 11.04 8.05
C THR A 226 -7.53 10.12 9.19
N THR A 227 -7.44 8.83 8.97
CA THR A 227 -7.52 7.78 10.00
C THR A 227 -6.56 6.65 9.65
N THR A 228 -6.43 5.66 10.53
CA THR A 228 -5.64 4.46 10.26
C THR A 228 -6.53 3.23 10.21
N LEU A 229 -6.09 2.20 9.51
CA LEU A 229 -6.83 0.94 9.47
C LEU A 229 -6.96 0.32 10.86
N ALA A 230 -5.93 0.47 11.71
CA ALA A 230 -5.96 -0.02 13.09
C ALA A 230 -7.01 0.72 13.95
N ALA A 231 -7.13 2.05 13.79
CA ALA A 231 -8.14 2.84 14.51
C ALA A 231 -9.56 2.46 14.09
N GLU A 232 -9.79 2.23 12.79
CA GLU A 232 -11.09 1.84 12.25
C GLU A 232 -11.46 0.38 12.60
N ALA A 233 -10.47 -0.52 12.66
CA ALA A 233 -10.68 -1.93 13.02
C ALA A 233 -10.71 -2.18 14.52
N GLY A 234 -10.29 -1.22 15.36
CA GLY A 234 -10.14 -1.39 16.82
C GLY A 234 -9.01 -2.34 17.22
N THR A 235 -8.15 -2.74 16.29
CA THR A 235 -7.03 -3.65 16.54
C THR A 235 -5.88 -3.41 15.55
N LYS A 236 -4.66 -3.79 15.95
CA LYS A 236 -3.50 -3.73 15.03
C LYS A 236 -3.69 -4.62 13.82
N ILE A 237 -3.36 -4.09 12.66
CA ILE A 237 -3.41 -4.80 11.38
C ILE A 237 -2.04 -5.43 11.07
N ASN A 238 -2.05 -6.67 10.62
CA ASN A 238 -0.82 -7.32 10.14
C ASN A 238 -0.44 -6.74 8.76
N ARG A 239 0.56 -5.84 8.75
CA ARG A 239 1.03 -5.17 7.53
C ARG A 239 1.54 -6.14 6.46
N THR A 240 2.17 -7.26 6.87
CA THR A 240 2.66 -8.27 5.92
C THR A 240 1.51 -8.94 5.18
N THR A 241 0.45 -9.33 5.89
CA THR A 241 -0.74 -9.95 5.29
C THR A 241 -1.45 -8.97 4.36
N LEU A 242 -1.61 -7.71 4.78
CA LEU A 242 -2.20 -6.65 3.95
C LEU A 242 -1.37 -6.41 2.68
N LEU A 243 -0.04 -6.31 2.80
CA LEU A 243 0.86 -6.13 1.67
C LEU A 243 0.77 -7.30 0.68
N GLN A 244 0.78 -8.53 1.18
CA GLN A 244 0.64 -9.73 0.33
C GLN A 244 -0.69 -9.75 -0.43
N GLN A 245 -1.79 -9.38 0.21
CA GLN A 245 -3.09 -9.27 -0.44
C GLN A 245 -3.09 -8.16 -1.48
N LEU A 246 -2.59 -6.97 -1.11
CA LEU A 246 -2.50 -5.84 -2.03
C LEU A 246 -1.71 -6.18 -3.29
N LEU A 247 -0.56 -6.85 -3.18
CA LEU A 247 0.23 -7.23 -4.35
C LEU A 247 -0.46 -8.27 -5.23
N ARG A 248 -1.24 -9.21 -4.64
CA ARG A 248 -2.08 -10.15 -5.40
C ARG A 248 -3.18 -9.43 -6.15
N ASP A 249 -3.90 -8.54 -5.48
CA ASP A 249 -5.01 -7.79 -6.09
C ASP A 249 -4.48 -6.85 -7.18
N LEU A 250 -3.34 -6.19 -6.94
CA LEU A 250 -2.70 -5.33 -7.91
C LEU A 250 -2.28 -6.11 -9.18
N GLU A 251 -1.69 -7.31 -9.03
CA GLU A 251 -1.34 -8.15 -10.19
C GLU A 251 -2.60 -8.59 -10.95
N SER A 252 -3.65 -8.99 -10.24
CA SER A 252 -4.91 -9.41 -10.84
C SER A 252 -5.56 -8.28 -11.66
N TRP A 253 -5.66 -7.08 -11.07
CA TRP A 253 -6.24 -5.92 -11.72
C TRP A 253 -5.36 -5.37 -12.84
N TYR A 254 -4.05 -5.42 -12.70
CA TYR A 254 -3.13 -5.05 -13.77
C TYR A 254 -3.25 -5.97 -14.99
N HIS A 255 -3.40 -7.28 -14.78
CA HIS A 255 -3.67 -8.21 -15.89
C HIS A 255 -5.01 -7.95 -16.58
N LYS A 256 -6.05 -7.58 -15.83
CA LYS A 256 -7.34 -7.16 -16.41
C LYS A 256 -7.17 -5.87 -17.21
N PHE A 257 -6.48 -4.88 -16.67
CA PHE A 257 -6.18 -3.62 -17.36
C PHE A 257 -5.49 -3.84 -18.72
N LEU A 258 -4.51 -4.72 -18.78
CA LEU A 258 -3.80 -5.03 -20.02
C LEU A 258 -4.68 -5.74 -21.07
N LYS A 259 -5.75 -6.42 -20.65
CA LYS A 259 -6.68 -7.14 -21.52
C LYS A 259 -7.91 -6.30 -21.88
N ASN A 260 -8.56 -5.74 -20.91
CA ASN A 260 -9.81 -4.98 -21.02
C ASN A 260 -9.95 -4.04 -19.83
N ASP A 261 -9.80 -2.75 -20.07
CA ASP A 261 -9.88 -1.71 -19.03
C ASP A 261 -11.31 -1.40 -18.56
N ALA A 262 -12.33 -1.83 -19.28
CA ALA A 262 -13.73 -1.65 -18.91
C ALA A 262 -14.05 -2.29 -17.55
N ASP A 263 -13.48 -3.46 -17.25
CA ASP A 263 -13.68 -4.16 -15.98
C ASP A 263 -13.23 -3.33 -14.77
N ILE A 264 -12.20 -2.48 -14.96
CA ILE A 264 -11.70 -1.59 -13.91
C ILE A 264 -12.73 -0.51 -13.59
N LEU A 265 -13.29 0.11 -14.63
CA LEU A 265 -14.27 1.18 -14.46
C LEU A 265 -15.55 0.67 -13.80
N GLU A 266 -15.98 -0.54 -14.12
CA GLU A 266 -17.14 -1.17 -13.47
C GLU A 266 -16.89 -1.43 -11.99
N GLU A 267 -15.76 -2.04 -11.62
CA GLU A 267 -15.42 -2.27 -10.21
C GLU A 267 -15.21 -0.95 -9.47
N TRP A 268 -14.54 0.02 -10.11
CA TRP A 268 -14.33 1.33 -9.53
C TRP A 268 -15.66 2.03 -9.23
N LYS A 269 -16.66 1.95 -10.13
CA LYS A 269 -18.00 2.51 -9.91
C LYS A 269 -18.69 1.92 -8.68
N GLN A 270 -18.52 0.62 -8.42
CA GLN A 270 -19.10 -0.03 -7.24
C GLN A 270 -18.44 0.41 -5.94
N LEU A 271 -17.14 0.74 -5.99
CA LEU A 271 -16.37 1.15 -4.83
C LEU A 271 -16.34 2.67 -4.63
N ASN A 272 -16.83 3.46 -5.59
CA ASN A 272 -16.68 4.90 -5.56
C ASN A 272 -17.56 5.58 -4.50
N LEU A 273 -17.05 6.71 -3.98
CA LEU A 273 -17.72 7.60 -3.03
C LEU A 273 -17.96 8.99 -3.60
N THR A 274 -17.61 9.23 -4.87
CA THR A 274 -17.64 10.57 -5.47
C THR A 274 -18.89 10.79 -6.29
N ILE A 275 -19.28 9.82 -7.12
CA ILE A 275 -20.43 9.90 -8.02
C ILE A 275 -21.72 10.04 -7.21
N GLY A 276 -22.63 10.87 -7.71
CA GLY A 276 -23.91 11.16 -7.07
C GLY A 276 -23.83 12.22 -5.97
N ASN A 277 -22.63 12.69 -5.62
CA ASN A 277 -22.43 13.74 -4.63
C ASN A 277 -22.11 15.09 -5.29
N ARG A 278 -22.47 16.16 -4.60
CA ARG A 278 -21.97 17.50 -4.91
C ARG A 278 -20.50 17.58 -4.54
N VAL A 279 -19.68 18.06 -5.45
CA VAL A 279 -18.23 18.11 -5.29
C VAL A 279 -17.70 19.49 -5.66
N THR A 280 -16.62 19.88 -5.00
CA THR A 280 -15.73 20.93 -5.48
C THR A 280 -14.46 20.30 -6.04
N VAL A 281 -14.01 20.76 -7.20
CA VAL A 281 -12.75 20.33 -7.81
C VAL A 281 -11.85 21.53 -7.96
N SER A 282 -10.67 21.46 -7.40
CA SER A 282 -9.62 22.46 -7.52
C SER A 282 -8.40 21.88 -8.21
N GLY A 283 -7.86 22.58 -9.20
CA GLY A 283 -6.65 22.15 -9.93
C GLY A 283 -6.41 22.99 -11.16
N ALA A 284 -5.16 23.09 -11.61
CA ALA A 284 -4.72 23.84 -12.80
C ALA A 284 -5.24 25.31 -12.87
N GLY A 285 -5.50 25.93 -11.71
CA GLY A 285 -6.02 27.31 -11.64
C GLY A 285 -7.54 27.43 -11.79
N GLU A 286 -8.27 26.35 -11.97
CA GLU A 286 -9.73 26.32 -12.04
C GLU A 286 -10.33 25.80 -10.74
N PHE A 287 -11.48 26.34 -10.38
CA PHE A 287 -12.34 25.88 -9.31
C PHE A 287 -13.72 25.59 -9.91
N LEU A 288 -14.15 24.35 -9.81
CA LEU A 288 -15.44 23.90 -10.32
C LEU A 288 -16.27 23.33 -9.16
N GLU A 289 -17.55 23.68 -9.13
CA GLU A 289 -18.50 23.10 -8.20
C GLU A 289 -19.70 22.54 -8.98
N GLY A 290 -20.17 21.35 -8.60
CA GLY A 290 -21.28 20.70 -9.27
C GLY A 290 -21.55 19.29 -8.81
N LEU A 291 -22.46 18.61 -9.49
CA LEU A 291 -22.80 17.23 -9.24
C LEU A 291 -21.87 16.28 -10.02
N ALA A 292 -21.18 15.38 -9.35
CA ALA A 292 -20.39 14.34 -9.99
C ALA A 292 -21.32 13.29 -10.63
N LEU A 293 -21.29 13.18 -11.95
CA LEU A 293 -22.17 12.27 -12.71
C LEU A 293 -21.55 10.92 -12.96
N GLY A 294 -20.23 10.84 -13.12
CA GLY A 294 -19.54 9.62 -13.49
C GLY A 294 -18.07 9.84 -13.83
N VAL A 295 -17.47 8.84 -14.40
CA VAL A 295 -16.16 8.91 -15.07
C VAL A 295 -16.30 8.43 -16.51
N ASP A 296 -15.52 9.02 -17.41
CA ASP A 296 -15.47 8.57 -18.81
C ASP A 296 -14.51 7.35 -18.99
N ASN A 297 -14.34 6.90 -20.23
CA ASN A 297 -13.50 5.76 -20.56
C ASN A 297 -12.00 5.98 -20.32
N GLU A 298 -11.58 7.20 -20.05
CA GLU A 298 -10.19 7.55 -19.68
C GLU A 298 -10.05 7.78 -18.17
N GLY A 299 -11.14 7.56 -17.39
CA GLY A 299 -11.14 7.75 -15.94
C GLY A 299 -11.25 9.22 -15.50
N ARG A 300 -11.59 10.15 -16.41
CA ARG A 300 -11.79 11.58 -16.11
C ARG A 300 -13.15 11.77 -15.47
N LEU A 301 -13.23 12.64 -14.46
CA LEU A 301 -14.47 12.92 -13.74
C LEU A 301 -15.41 13.79 -14.59
N ILE A 302 -16.66 13.39 -14.69
CA ILE A 302 -17.73 14.15 -15.37
C ILE A 302 -18.55 14.87 -14.31
N ILE A 303 -18.65 16.20 -14.42
CA ILE A 303 -19.35 17.07 -13.47
C ILE A 303 -20.40 17.87 -14.21
N ARG A 304 -21.60 17.98 -13.65
CA ARG A 304 -22.64 18.92 -14.08
C ARG A 304 -22.62 20.12 -13.15
N LEU A 305 -22.34 21.29 -13.70
CA LEU A 305 -22.38 22.58 -13.00
C LEU A 305 -23.82 23.02 -12.75
N ASP A 306 -24.00 24.06 -11.92
CA ASP A 306 -25.34 24.58 -11.58
C ASP A 306 -26.06 25.27 -12.75
N ASP A 307 -25.31 25.76 -13.74
CA ASP A 307 -25.87 26.28 -14.99
C ASP A 307 -26.31 25.21 -16.00
N GLY A 308 -26.18 23.91 -15.61
CA GLY A 308 -26.48 22.75 -16.44
C GLY A 308 -25.33 22.31 -17.35
N THR A 309 -24.25 23.07 -17.44
CA THR A 309 -23.08 22.70 -18.26
C THR A 309 -22.41 21.45 -17.73
N VAL A 310 -22.05 20.53 -18.65
CA VAL A 310 -21.27 19.32 -18.30
C VAL A 310 -19.81 19.56 -18.62
N ARG A 311 -18.94 19.31 -17.65
CA ARG A 311 -17.48 19.40 -17.77
C ARG A 311 -16.82 18.07 -17.46
N THR A 312 -15.73 17.78 -18.19
CA THR A 312 -14.87 16.62 -17.94
C THR A 312 -13.53 17.09 -17.37
N VAL A 313 -13.13 16.53 -16.24
CA VAL A 313 -11.95 16.93 -15.50
C VAL A 313 -10.94 15.78 -15.48
N ALA A 314 -9.76 15.99 -16.04
CA ALA A 314 -8.70 14.98 -16.12
C ALA A 314 -7.89 14.86 -14.83
N ALA A 315 -7.74 15.95 -14.06
CA ALA A 315 -6.96 15.99 -12.82
C ALA A 315 -7.48 17.10 -11.91
N GLY A 316 -7.36 16.92 -10.62
CA GLY A 316 -7.76 17.91 -9.61
C GLY A 316 -7.93 17.26 -8.26
N ASP A 317 -8.06 18.07 -7.21
CA ASP A 317 -8.44 17.61 -5.88
C ASP A 317 -9.93 17.76 -5.71
N VAL A 318 -10.57 16.68 -5.34
CA VAL A 318 -12.01 16.63 -5.11
C VAL A 318 -12.31 16.73 -3.62
N THR A 319 -13.20 17.62 -3.25
CA THR A 319 -13.85 17.65 -1.94
C THR A 319 -15.32 17.34 -2.12
N ILE A 320 -15.81 16.33 -1.39
CA ILE A 320 -17.24 16.01 -1.35
C ILE A 320 -17.90 17.00 -0.40
N VAL A 321 -18.83 17.78 -0.91
CA VAL A 321 -19.59 18.74 -0.11
C VAL A 321 -20.64 17.97 0.69
N LYS A 322 -20.52 17.97 2.02
CA LYS A 322 -21.57 17.40 2.88
C LYS A 322 -22.73 18.39 2.91
N VAL A 323 -23.89 17.96 2.46
CA VAL A 323 -25.16 18.68 2.59
C VAL A 323 -25.69 18.49 4.01
#